data_03f14d8a7d3a74e0ee7591c724e78a5c
#
_entry.id   03f14d8a7d3a74e0ee7591c724e78a5c
#
_cell.length_a   1.000
_cell.length_b   1.000
_cell.length_c   1.000
_cell.angle_alpha   90.00
_cell.angle_beta   90.00
_cell.angle_gamma   90.00
#
_symmetry.space_group_name_H-M   'P 1'
#
loop_
_entity.id
_entity.type
_entity.pdbx_description
1 polymer ?
#
loop_
_entity_poly.entity_id
_entity_poly.type
_entity_poly.pdbx_seq_one_letter_code
_entity_poly.pdbx_strand_id
1 'polypeptide(L)'
;MLDFIPELSILHLVVDKRQSFQSAVFDVTVKEKVDKREIPQIRSYVSGVLVEFQPLVFECLDTLPYDREDPAFLLNMILLFHLRNKTEEEEEIRKKYLLTFDKMRYEGNPFENFEKLQERAKTPFVIPDEIKKKAENLYYSLFYLLPKFYVELLIKQWGKEMMKKIAYNIRTRRENYFFSLEDKPLNEALTPYLEPVSLEGFHSALYKTRDDVKKTFTLAELKNENKLLPVPYLFLKAISEVELPEIQPRLLILGGQNAFSPAPFAIKIKDSFEPELSYQISKPEHYRLAISLIHLYHFYFIKPIICKDNLLSSHFEENSYDLVVTLAKSTKDSIGRTLEEKMSYLSLEDFYHAREQIQIQLNQNKDFVKVGGTLFFLCFSFDQEQTTEAINRFLKRNPNFKLIKEEMIFPQRKKSNSGYYALLRRLQ
;
A
#
# COMPACT_ATOMS: atom_id res chain seq x y z
N MET A 1 8.62 -15.27 25.09
CA MET A 1 7.16 -15.14 24.92
C MET A 1 6.49 -16.43 25.36
N LEU A 2 5.43 -16.37 26.18
CA LEU A 2 4.82 -17.55 26.80
C LEU A 2 3.62 -18.13 26.01
N ASP A 3 3.01 -17.36 25.10
CA ASP A 3 1.81 -17.73 24.34
C ASP A 3 1.73 -16.99 23.01
N PHE A 4 0.66 -17.22 22.21
CA PHE A 4 0.39 -16.58 20.92
C PHE A 4 -0.59 -15.40 21.02
N ILE A 5 -0.88 -14.88 22.23
CA ILE A 5 -1.84 -13.78 22.39
C ILE A 5 -1.43 -12.53 21.59
N PRO A 6 -0.16 -12.09 21.57
CA PRO A 6 0.22 -10.93 20.77
C PRO A 6 -0.01 -11.13 19.26
N GLU A 7 0.37 -12.28 18.70
CA GLU A 7 0.16 -12.61 17.30
C GLU A 7 -1.32 -12.65 16.96
N LEU A 8 -2.12 -13.34 17.78
CA LEU A 8 -3.56 -13.48 17.61
C LEU A 8 -4.24 -12.10 17.68
N SER A 9 -3.88 -11.27 18.66
CA SER A 9 -4.43 -9.92 18.80
C SER A 9 -4.10 -9.04 17.59
N ILE A 10 -2.86 -9.12 17.07
CA ILE A 10 -2.48 -8.38 15.87
C ILE A 10 -3.28 -8.88 14.66
N LEU A 11 -3.37 -10.20 14.45
CA LEU A 11 -4.14 -10.77 13.34
C LEU A 11 -5.61 -10.37 13.43
N HIS A 12 -6.23 -10.43 14.61
CA HIS A 12 -7.60 -9.99 14.81
C HIS A 12 -7.79 -8.52 14.44
N LEU A 13 -6.89 -7.62 14.86
CA LEU A 13 -6.96 -6.20 14.49
C LEU A 13 -6.81 -6.00 12.97
N VAL A 14 -5.92 -6.77 12.31
CA VAL A 14 -5.71 -6.65 10.87
C VAL A 14 -6.86 -7.26 10.09
N VAL A 15 -7.26 -8.50 10.40
CA VAL A 15 -8.24 -9.28 9.61
C VAL A 15 -9.67 -8.80 9.86
N ASP A 16 -10.08 -8.70 11.14
CA ASP A 16 -11.47 -8.44 11.50
C ASP A 16 -11.76 -6.94 11.66
N LYS A 17 -10.80 -6.17 12.19
CA LYS A 17 -10.94 -4.72 12.39
C LYS A 17 -10.35 -3.89 11.25
N ARG A 18 -9.74 -4.53 10.23
CA ARG A 18 -9.15 -3.88 9.03
C ARG A 18 -8.14 -2.78 9.37
N GLN A 19 -7.49 -2.93 10.52
CA GLN A 19 -6.45 -2.00 10.95
C GLN A 19 -5.15 -2.24 10.17
N SER A 20 -4.36 -1.19 9.93
CA SER A 20 -3.06 -1.37 9.28
C SER A 20 -2.12 -2.22 10.15
N PHE A 21 -1.36 -3.11 9.51
CA PHE A 21 -0.45 -4.02 10.22
C PHE A 21 0.52 -3.27 11.16
N GLN A 22 1.07 -2.15 10.70
CA GLN A 22 1.97 -1.35 11.54
C GLN A 22 1.27 -0.78 12.78
N SER A 23 0.05 -0.27 12.62
CA SER A 23 -0.75 0.25 13.73
C SER A 23 -1.16 -0.87 14.69
N ALA A 24 -1.60 -2.02 14.16
CA ALA A 24 -1.97 -3.18 14.97
C ALA A 24 -0.78 -3.69 15.81
N VAL A 25 0.42 -3.80 15.21
CA VAL A 25 1.63 -4.17 15.93
C VAL A 25 1.94 -3.18 17.04
N PHE A 26 1.89 -1.88 16.77
CA PHE A 26 2.15 -0.86 17.78
C PHE A 26 1.15 -0.94 18.93
N ASP A 27 -0.14 -0.97 18.64
CA ASP A 27 -1.20 -0.97 19.67
C ASP A 27 -1.12 -2.21 20.57
N VAL A 28 -0.92 -3.40 19.97
CA VAL A 28 -0.83 -4.65 20.74
C VAL A 28 0.44 -4.69 21.56
N THR A 29 1.59 -4.32 21.01
CA THR A 29 2.86 -4.38 21.75
C THR A 29 2.91 -3.43 22.93
N VAL A 30 2.25 -2.28 22.81
CA VAL A 30 2.09 -1.33 23.94
C VAL A 30 1.11 -1.87 24.98
N LYS A 31 -0.07 -2.35 24.55
CA LYS A 31 -1.12 -2.86 25.44
C LYS A 31 -0.67 -4.09 26.23
N GLU A 32 -0.09 -5.06 25.55
CA GLU A 32 0.37 -6.33 26.13
C GLU A 32 1.76 -6.20 26.79
N LYS A 33 2.38 -5.00 26.78
CA LYS A 33 3.71 -4.71 27.34
C LYS A 33 4.79 -5.70 26.84
N VAL A 34 4.75 -5.98 25.54
CA VAL A 34 5.69 -6.92 24.90
C VAL A 34 7.13 -6.41 25.01
N ASP A 35 8.08 -7.31 25.33
CA ASP A 35 9.51 -6.96 25.36
C ASP A 35 9.95 -6.48 23.96
N LYS A 36 10.65 -5.34 23.90
CA LYS A 36 11.14 -4.76 22.64
C LYS A 36 11.98 -5.72 21.81
N ARG A 37 12.64 -6.68 22.43
CA ARG A 37 13.46 -7.72 21.78
C ARG A 37 12.60 -8.77 21.04
N GLU A 38 11.36 -8.98 21.48
CA GLU A 38 10.43 -9.94 20.87
C GLU A 38 9.62 -9.32 19.70
N ILE A 39 9.46 -7.99 19.65
CA ILE A 39 8.66 -7.30 18.64
C ILE A 39 9.07 -7.65 17.19
N PRO A 40 10.37 -7.68 16.82
CA PRO A 40 10.77 -8.05 15.45
C PRO A 40 10.35 -9.47 15.07
N GLN A 41 10.40 -10.41 16.02
CA GLN A 41 10.02 -11.80 15.82
C GLN A 41 8.51 -11.94 15.63
N ILE A 42 7.70 -11.33 16.50
CA ILE A 42 6.24 -11.29 16.38
C ILE A 42 5.84 -10.71 15.01
N ARG A 43 6.43 -9.57 14.62
CA ARG A 43 6.17 -8.96 13.31
C ARG A 43 6.48 -9.91 12.15
N SER A 44 7.58 -10.65 12.25
CA SER A 44 7.98 -11.62 11.22
C SER A 44 6.96 -12.74 11.12
N TYR A 45 6.51 -13.29 12.24
CA TYR A 45 5.56 -14.39 12.26
C TYR A 45 4.19 -13.98 11.75
N VAL A 46 3.62 -12.86 12.25
CA VAL A 46 2.34 -12.37 11.76
C VAL A 46 2.40 -11.99 10.27
N SER A 47 3.50 -11.37 9.84
CA SER A 47 3.70 -11.09 8.40
C SER A 47 3.73 -12.38 7.58
N GLY A 48 4.36 -13.44 8.07
CA GLY A 48 4.38 -14.75 7.42
C GLY A 48 2.98 -15.35 7.29
N VAL A 49 2.19 -15.33 8.36
CA VAL A 49 0.78 -15.78 8.33
C VAL A 49 -0.04 -14.98 7.31
N LEU A 50 0.13 -13.65 7.26
CA LEU A 50 -0.59 -12.80 6.30
C LEU A 50 -0.17 -13.08 4.84
N VAL A 51 1.11 -13.38 4.59
CA VAL A 51 1.60 -13.77 3.26
C VAL A 51 1.02 -15.10 2.81
N GLU A 52 0.97 -16.09 3.71
CA GLU A 52 0.45 -17.43 3.43
C GLU A 52 -1.06 -17.57 3.71
N PHE A 53 -1.77 -16.46 3.88
CA PHE A 53 -3.15 -16.45 4.38
C PHE A 53 -4.07 -17.39 3.60
N GLN A 54 -4.09 -17.33 2.27
CA GLN A 54 -5.00 -18.14 1.45
C GLN A 54 -4.74 -19.66 1.57
N PRO A 55 -3.50 -20.17 1.46
CA PRO A 55 -3.18 -21.57 1.75
C PRO A 55 -3.56 -21.98 3.16
N LEU A 56 -3.22 -21.18 4.18
CA LEU A 56 -3.52 -21.51 5.58
C LEU A 56 -5.04 -21.59 5.82
N VAL A 57 -5.83 -20.65 5.27
CA VAL A 57 -7.32 -20.73 5.30
C VAL A 57 -7.79 -22.02 4.66
N PHE A 58 -7.33 -22.32 3.46
CA PHE A 58 -7.75 -23.53 2.73
C PHE A 58 -7.46 -24.79 3.54
N GLU A 59 -6.27 -24.93 4.10
CA GLU A 59 -5.87 -26.12 4.84
C GLU A 59 -6.55 -26.24 6.19
N CYS A 60 -6.75 -25.14 6.92
CA CYS A 60 -7.48 -25.17 8.18
C CYS A 60 -8.95 -25.61 7.97
N LEU A 61 -9.62 -25.10 6.91
CA LEU A 61 -10.98 -25.50 6.57
C LEU A 61 -11.08 -26.97 6.08
N ASP A 62 -10.03 -27.48 5.44
CA ASP A 62 -9.96 -28.88 4.99
C ASP A 62 -9.67 -29.86 6.14
N THR A 63 -8.92 -29.42 7.16
CA THR A 63 -8.41 -30.28 8.24
C THR A 63 -9.33 -30.27 9.48
N LEU A 64 -9.93 -29.13 9.78
CA LEU A 64 -10.72 -28.92 11.00
C LEU A 64 -12.20 -28.66 10.70
N PRO A 65 -13.12 -29.06 11.59
CA PRO A 65 -14.56 -28.87 11.41
C PRO A 65 -15.03 -27.44 11.76
N TYR A 66 -14.19 -26.45 11.63
CA TYR A 66 -14.48 -25.06 11.94
C TYR A 66 -14.69 -24.23 10.67
N ASP A 67 -15.46 -23.15 10.77
CA ASP A 67 -15.57 -22.15 9.73
C ASP A 67 -14.68 -20.93 10.02
N ARG A 68 -14.71 -19.94 9.15
CA ARG A 68 -13.88 -18.72 9.29
C ARG A 68 -14.36 -17.79 10.41
N GLU A 69 -15.59 -17.93 10.87
CA GLU A 69 -16.19 -17.12 11.94
C GLU A 69 -15.88 -17.69 13.32
N ASP A 70 -15.30 -18.89 13.36
CA ASP A 70 -14.89 -19.52 14.60
C ASP A 70 -13.78 -18.73 15.30
N PRO A 71 -13.91 -18.36 16.58
CA PRO A 71 -12.90 -17.61 17.30
C PRO A 71 -11.50 -18.26 17.34
N ALA A 72 -11.44 -19.61 17.30
CA ALA A 72 -10.19 -20.35 17.26
C ALA A 72 -9.54 -20.40 15.86
N PHE A 73 -10.24 -19.98 14.81
CA PHE A 73 -9.77 -20.11 13.43
C PHE A 73 -8.41 -19.44 13.18
N LEU A 74 -8.26 -18.19 13.61
CA LEU A 74 -6.99 -17.45 13.47
C LEU A 74 -5.87 -18.09 14.31
N LEU A 75 -6.16 -18.60 15.49
CA LEU A 75 -5.20 -19.31 16.32
C LEU A 75 -4.73 -20.61 15.65
N ASN A 76 -5.63 -21.36 15.01
CA ASN A 76 -5.30 -22.56 14.26
C ASN A 76 -4.42 -22.26 13.04
N MET A 77 -4.64 -21.14 12.37
CA MET A 77 -3.75 -20.67 11.29
C MET A 77 -2.35 -20.33 11.80
N ILE A 78 -2.25 -19.64 12.94
CA ILE A 78 -0.96 -19.37 13.61
C ILE A 78 -0.26 -20.67 13.92
N LEU A 79 -0.94 -21.64 14.54
CA LEU A 79 -0.39 -22.95 14.86
C LEU A 79 0.15 -23.65 13.61
N LEU A 80 -0.66 -23.78 12.56
CA LEU A 80 -0.25 -24.43 11.31
C LEU A 80 0.98 -23.76 10.68
N PHE A 81 1.02 -22.41 10.69
CA PHE A 81 2.18 -21.66 10.22
C PHE A 81 3.45 -21.98 11.01
N HIS A 82 3.38 -21.96 12.34
CA HIS A 82 4.54 -22.25 13.21
C HIS A 82 5.04 -23.68 13.05
N LEU A 83 4.14 -24.66 13.03
CA LEU A 83 4.48 -26.07 12.86
C LEU A 83 5.15 -26.33 11.50
N ARG A 84 4.60 -25.75 10.42
CA ARG A 84 5.15 -25.91 9.06
C ARG A 84 6.51 -25.29 8.89
N ASN A 85 6.69 -24.08 9.39
CA ASN A 85 7.93 -23.33 9.23
C ASN A 85 8.97 -23.65 10.31
N LYS A 86 8.65 -24.56 11.26
CA LYS A 86 9.54 -24.97 12.36
C LYS A 86 10.18 -23.77 13.04
N THR A 87 9.35 -22.77 13.38
CA THR A 87 9.82 -21.49 13.93
C THR A 87 10.41 -21.63 15.32
N GLU A 88 10.01 -22.68 16.05
CA GLU A 88 10.45 -23.07 17.38
C GLU A 88 10.39 -24.60 17.50
N GLU A 89 10.88 -25.14 18.62
CA GLU A 89 10.71 -26.55 18.96
C GLU A 89 9.22 -26.89 19.11
N GLU A 90 8.81 -28.06 18.62
CA GLU A 90 7.39 -28.45 18.54
C GLU A 90 6.70 -28.44 19.91
N GLU A 91 7.39 -28.85 20.97
CA GLU A 91 6.84 -28.86 22.32
C GLU A 91 6.59 -27.41 22.85
N GLU A 92 7.44 -26.47 22.49
CA GLU A 92 7.22 -25.05 22.81
C GLU A 92 6.04 -24.47 22.04
N ILE A 93 5.89 -24.81 20.77
CA ILE A 93 4.73 -24.43 19.94
C ILE A 93 3.44 -24.98 20.57
N ARG A 94 3.45 -26.26 20.95
CA ARG A 94 2.33 -26.92 21.61
C ARG A 94 1.91 -26.24 22.90
N LYS A 95 2.88 -25.96 23.76
CA LYS A 95 2.67 -25.27 25.03
C LYS A 95 2.06 -23.88 24.84
N LYS A 96 2.61 -23.09 23.91
CA LYS A 96 2.06 -21.76 23.58
C LYS A 96 0.64 -21.84 23.07
N TYR A 97 0.35 -22.78 22.18
CA TYR A 97 -0.98 -22.99 21.62
C TYR A 97 -2.00 -23.33 22.69
N LEU A 98 -1.73 -24.34 23.53
CA LEU A 98 -2.62 -24.78 24.59
C LEU A 98 -2.89 -23.66 25.61
N LEU A 99 -1.83 -22.91 26.00
CA LEU A 99 -1.95 -21.79 26.92
C LEU A 99 -2.79 -20.64 26.31
N THR A 100 -2.64 -20.39 25.02
CA THR A 100 -3.44 -19.36 24.32
C THR A 100 -4.90 -19.78 24.25
N PHE A 101 -5.15 -21.03 23.90
CA PHE A 101 -6.50 -21.60 23.81
C PHE A 101 -7.24 -21.53 25.15
N ASP A 102 -6.58 -21.89 26.25
CA ASP A 102 -7.12 -21.76 27.60
C ASP A 102 -7.47 -20.32 27.96
N LYS A 103 -6.59 -19.38 27.64
CA LYS A 103 -6.84 -17.94 27.87
C LYS A 103 -8.03 -17.38 27.07
N MET A 104 -8.31 -17.92 25.91
CA MET A 104 -9.47 -17.55 25.09
C MET A 104 -10.79 -18.02 25.70
N ARG A 105 -10.77 -18.98 26.63
CA ARG A 105 -11.94 -19.61 27.24
C ARG A 105 -12.91 -20.18 26.18
N TYR A 106 -12.36 -20.71 25.11
CA TYR A 106 -13.13 -21.26 24.00
C TYR A 106 -13.51 -22.72 24.26
N GLU A 107 -14.75 -23.09 23.91
CA GLU A 107 -15.24 -24.46 24.00
C GLU A 107 -14.80 -25.26 22.78
N GLY A 108 -13.82 -26.15 22.95
CA GLY A 108 -13.29 -26.99 21.89
C GLY A 108 -12.24 -27.96 22.42
N ASN A 109 -11.71 -28.80 21.55
CA ASN A 109 -10.66 -29.75 21.89
C ASN A 109 -9.29 -29.31 21.31
N PRO A 110 -8.49 -28.53 22.06
CA PRO A 110 -7.23 -28.02 21.55
C PRO A 110 -6.19 -29.12 21.31
N PHE A 111 -6.26 -30.25 22.02
CA PHE A 111 -5.34 -31.36 21.80
C PHE A 111 -5.59 -32.03 20.44
N GLU A 112 -6.86 -32.30 20.11
CA GLU A 112 -7.23 -32.89 18.82
C GLU A 112 -6.89 -31.95 17.65
N ASN A 113 -7.12 -30.63 17.81
CA ASN A 113 -6.77 -29.63 16.82
C ASN A 113 -5.25 -29.61 16.59
N PHE A 114 -4.46 -29.64 17.69
CA PHE A 114 -3.02 -29.67 17.60
C PHE A 114 -2.55 -30.90 16.82
N GLU A 115 -3.00 -32.09 17.17
CA GLU A 115 -2.61 -33.36 16.51
C GLU A 115 -2.94 -33.35 15.01
N LYS A 116 -4.16 -32.91 14.65
CA LYS A 116 -4.57 -32.82 13.23
C LYS A 116 -3.71 -31.85 12.45
N LEU A 117 -3.48 -30.64 12.99
CA LEU A 117 -2.65 -29.63 12.32
C LEU A 117 -1.16 -29.99 12.32
N GLN A 118 -0.67 -30.70 13.35
CA GLN A 118 0.68 -31.25 13.38
C GLN A 118 0.88 -32.28 12.25
N GLU A 119 -0.06 -33.19 12.07
CA GLU A 119 0.00 -34.17 10.98
C GLU A 119 -0.06 -33.47 9.61
N ARG A 120 -0.93 -32.46 9.47
CA ARG A 120 -1.05 -31.66 8.25
C ARG A 120 0.25 -30.88 7.94
N ALA A 121 0.92 -30.36 8.95
CA ALA A 121 2.16 -29.60 8.79
C ALA A 121 3.34 -30.42 8.31
N LYS A 122 3.35 -31.75 8.52
CA LYS A 122 4.41 -32.66 8.06
C LYS A 122 4.52 -32.71 6.54
N THR A 123 3.42 -32.44 5.83
CA THR A 123 3.38 -32.45 4.37
C THR A 123 3.42 -31.03 3.84
N PRO A 124 4.27 -30.73 2.85
CA PRO A 124 4.23 -29.44 2.17
C PRO A 124 2.84 -29.17 1.58
N PHE A 125 2.43 -27.91 1.59
CA PHE A 125 1.21 -27.55 0.90
C PHE A 125 1.35 -27.75 -0.61
N VAL A 126 0.53 -28.63 -1.15
CA VAL A 126 0.42 -28.89 -2.59
C VAL A 126 -1.04 -28.64 -2.99
N ILE A 127 -1.24 -27.80 -3.99
CA ILE A 127 -2.59 -27.55 -4.49
C ILE A 127 -3.12 -28.83 -5.15
N PRO A 128 -4.25 -29.40 -4.71
CA PRO A 128 -4.80 -30.63 -5.27
C PRO A 128 -5.03 -30.53 -6.78
N ASP A 129 -4.69 -31.59 -7.53
CA ASP A 129 -4.85 -31.64 -8.98
C ASP A 129 -6.30 -31.45 -9.43
N GLU A 130 -7.25 -31.84 -8.60
CA GLU A 130 -8.68 -31.60 -8.85
C GLU A 130 -9.02 -30.12 -8.89
N ILE A 131 -8.44 -29.31 -8.00
CA ILE A 131 -8.64 -27.86 -7.99
C ILE A 131 -8.10 -27.25 -9.28
N LYS A 132 -6.92 -27.69 -9.72
CA LYS A 132 -6.33 -27.21 -10.98
C LYS A 132 -7.21 -27.53 -12.19
N LYS A 133 -7.89 -28.69 -12.18
CA LYS A 133 -8.73 -29.13 -13.29
C LYS A 133 -10.14 -28.55 -13.26
N LYS A 134 -10.75 -28.40 -12.07
CA LYS A 134 -12.17 -28.09 -11.90
C LYS A 134 -12.43 -26.66 -11.40
N ALA A 135 -11.45 -26.01 -10.77
CA ALA A 135 -11.61 -24.71 -10.11
C ALA A 135 -10.43 -23.79 -10.40
N GLU A 136 -10.22 -23.43 -11.67
CA GLU A 136 -9.03 -22.70 -12.13
C GLU A 136 -8.79 -21.38 -11.37
N ASN A 137 -9.84 -20.61 -11.05
CA ASN A 137 -9.69 -19.36 -10.30
C ASN A 137 -9.24 -19.61 -8.86
N LEU A 138 -9.69 -20.69 -8.23
CA LEU A 138 -9.21 -21.10 -6.92
C LEU A 138 -7.75 -21.57 -7.00
N TYR A 139 -7.38 -22.32 -8.05
CA TYR A 139 -5.99 -22.69 -8.29
C TYR A 139 -5.09 -21.45 -8.35
N TYR A 140 -5.45 -20.43 -9.14
CA TYR A 140 -4.66 -19.20 -9.20
C TYR A 140 -4.66 -18.41 -7.88
N SER A 141 -5.77 -18.42 -7.16
CA SER A 141 -5.86 -17.82 -5.82
C SER A 141 -4.81 -18.42 -4.88
N LEU A 142 -4.76 -19.74 -4.80
CA LEU A 142 -3.81 -20.45 -3.94
C LEU A 142 -2.36 -20.33 -4.45
N PHE A 143 -2.14 -20.44 -5.77
CA PHE A 143 -0.82 -20.40 -6.37
C PHE A 143 -0.16 -19.02 -6.26
N TYR A 144 -0.92 -17.94 -6.50
CA TYR A 144 -0.44 -16.57 -6.41
C TYR A 144 -0.71 -15.93 -5.05
N LEU A 145 -1.31 -16.64 -4.10
CA LEU A 145 -1.66 -16.17 -2.77
C LEU A 145 -2.56 -14.91 -2.80
N LEU A 146 -3.51 -14.85 -3.73
CA LEU A 146 -4.45 -13.75 -3.93
C LEU A 146 -5.87 -14.17 -3.57
N PRO A 147 -6.75 -13.28 -3.06
CA PRO A 147 -8.17 -13.60 -2.88
C PRO A 147 -8.81 -14.07 -4.18
N LYS A 148 -9.64 -15.11 -4.14
CA LYS A 148 -10.28 -15.68 -5.33
C LYS A 148 -11.05 -14.63 -6.13
N PHE A 149 -11.87 -13.81 -5.47
CA PHE A 149 -12.65 -12.75 -6.14
C PHE A 149 -11.73 -11.74 -6.86
N TYR A 150 -10.53 -11.46 -6.32
CA TYR A 150 -9.58 -10.54 -6.93
C TYR A 150 -8.94 -11.16 -8.18
N VAL A 151 -8.62 -12.44 -8.16
CA VAL A 151 -8.22 -13.19 -9.36
C VAL A 151 -9.30 -13.12 -10.45
N GLU A 152 -10.56 -13.35 -10.08
CA GLU A 152 -11.71 -13.26 -10.98
C GLU A 152 -11.89 -11.85 -11.56
N LEU A 153 -11.73 -10.82 -10.73
CA LEU A 153 -11.78 -9.42 -11.15
C LEU A 153 -10.68 -9.12 -12.19
N LEU A 154 -9.44 -9.50 -11.91
CA LEU A 154 -8.32 -9.27 -12.81
C LEU A 154 -8.47 -10.04 -14.13
N ILE A 155 -8.94 -11.29 -14.10
CA ILE A 155 -9.20 -12.07 -15.33
C ILE A 155 -10.29 -11.40 -16.16
N LYS A 156 -11.38 -10.97 -15.54
CA LYS A 156 -12.49 -10.30 -16.21
C LYS A 156 -12.06 -9.01 -16.90
N GLN A 157 -11.22 -8.21 -16.26
CA GLN A 157 -10.85 -6.88 -16.74
C GLN A 157 -9.62 -6.87 -17.66
N TRP A 158 -8.65 -7.72 -17.42
CA TRP A 158 -7.35 -7.70 -18.09
C TRP A 158 -7.02 -8.98 -18.86
N GLY A 159 -7.84 -10.00 -18.72
CA GLY A 159 -7.57 -11.34 -19.26
C GLY A 159 -6.57 -12.15 -18.42
N LYS A 160 -6.56 -13.46 -18.66
CA LYS A 160 -5.82 -14.44 -17.88
C LYS A 160 -4.31 -14.22 -17.88
N GLU A 161 -3.73 -13.92 -19.06
CA GLU A 161 -2.27 -13.76 -19.17
C GLU A 161 -1.78 -12.48 -18.47
N MET A 162 -2.56 -11.41 -18.53
CA MET A 162 -2.21 -10.19 -17.80
C MET A 162 -2.39 -10.38 -16.28
N MET A 163 -3.45 -11.06 -15.85
CA MET A 163 -3.62 -11.43 -14.43
C MET A 163 -2.40 -12.18 -13.89
N LYS A 164 -1.88 -13.18 -14.61
CA LYS A 164 -0.67 -13.92 -14.21
C LYS A 164 0.55 -13.00 -14.09
N LYS A 165 0.74 -12.09 -15.05
CA LYS A 165 1.84 -11.10 -15.01
C LYS A 165 1.71 -10.17 -13.81
N ILE A 166 0.52 -9.64 -13.54
CA ILE A 166 0.24 -8.80 -12.37
C ILE A 166 0.53 -9.58 -11.09
N ALA A 167 -0.07 -10.76 -10.94
CA ALA A 167 0.02 -11.58 -9.75
C ALA A 167 1.47 -11.99 -9.42
N TYR A 168 2.25 -12.36 -10.44
CA TYR A 168 3.66 -12.72 -10.27
C TYR A 168 4.52 -11.51 -9.87
N ASN A 169 4.32 -10.36 -10.54
CA ASN A 169 5.20 -9.21 -10.36
C ASN A 169 4.82 -8.32 -9.17
N ILE A 170 3.57 -8.34 -8.70
CA ILE A 170 3.10 -7.46 -7.62
C ILE A 170 3.85 -7.71 -6.29
N ARG A 171 4.35 -8.92 -6.08
CA ARG A 171 5.10 -9.35 -4.89
C ARG A 171 6.62 -9.28 -5.06
N THR A 172 7.11 -9.04 -6.27
CA THR A 172 8.56 -8.94 -6.48
C THR A 172 9.09 -7.68 -5.80
N ARG A 173 10.32 -7.79 -5.26
CA ARG A 173 11.02 -6.65 -4.67
C ARG A 173 11.15 -5.55 -5.74
N ARG A 174 10.84 -4.32 -5.36
CA ARG A 174 10.82 -3.17 -6.24
C ARG A 174 12.03 -2.29 -6.01
N GLU A 175 12.47 -1.66 -7.07
CA GLU A 175 13.41 -0.54 -6.99
C GLU A 175 12.81 0.59 -6.17
N ASN A 176 13.61 1.19 -5.30
CA ASN A 176 13.24 2.43 -4.65
C ASN A 176 13.92 3.57 -5.38
N TYR A 177 13.20 4.66 -5.57
CA TYR A 177 13.68 5.88 -6.19
C TYR A 177 13.86 6.97 -5.14
N PHE A 178 14.89 7.78 -5.30
CA PHE A 178 15.26 8.83 -4.37
C PHE A 178 15.70 10.08 -5.11
N PHE A 179 15.14 11.23 -4.75
CA PHE A 179 15.74 12.51 -5.11
C PHE A 179 16.86 12.88 -4.15
N SER A 180 17.98 13.35 -4.67
CA SER A 180 18.96 14.11 -3.88
C SER A 180 18.56 15.58 -3.90
N LEU A 181 18.46 16.17 -2.71
CA LEU A 181 18.15 17.59 -2.54
C LEU A 181 19.43 18.44 -2.38
N GLU A 182 20.58 17.80 -2.38
CA GLU A 182 21.88 18.46 -2.38
C GLU A 182 22.53 18.29 -3.76
N ASP A 183 23.07 19.38 -4.31
CA ASP A 183 23.84 19.37 -5.56
C ASP A 183 25.28 18.86 -5.31
N LYS A 184 25.39 17.78 -4.55
CA LYS A 184 26.65 17.11 -4.22
C LYS A 184 26.66 15.70 -4.76
N PRO A 185 27.84 15.13 -5.08
CA PRO A 185 27.96 13.72 -5.39
C PRO A 185 27.37 12.86 -4.27
N LEU A 186 26.85 11.70 -4.65
CA LEU A 186 26.36 10.72 -3.68
C LEU A 186 27.51 10.34 -2.73
N ASN A 187 27.20 10.24 -1.43
CA ASN A 187 28.17 9.82 -0.42
C ASN A 187 28.72 8.43 -0.78
N GLU A 188 30.01 8.20 -0.53
CA GLU A 188 30.70 6.93 -0.77
C GLU A 188 29.98 5.75 -0.08
N ALA A 189 29.39 5.96 1.09
CA ALA A 189 28.60 4.94 1.80
C ALA A 189 27.32 4.50 1.05
N LEU A 190 26.77 5.32 0.18
CA LEU A 190 25.55 5.05 -0.59
C LEU A 190 25.83 4.62 -2.04
N THR A 191 26.96 5.02 -2.60
CA THR A 191 27.37 4.71 -3.98
C THR A 191 27.32 3.21 -4.35
N PRO A 192 27.67 2.27 -3.45
CA PRO A 192 27.56 0.86 -3.75
C PRO A 192 26.11 0.36 -3.93
N TYR A 193 25.13 1.11 -3.42
CA TYR A 193 23.73 0.69 -3.34
C TYR A 193 22.81 1.42 -4.31
N LEU A 194 23.21 2.59 -4.78
CA LEU A 194 22.41 3.47 -5.60
C LEU A 194 23.09 3.75 -6.94
N GLU A 195 22.30 3.93 -7.98
CA GLU A 195 22.77 4.35 -9.30
C GLU A 195 21.97 5.55 -9.80
N PRO A 196 22.60 6.48 -10.54
CA PRO A 196 21.92 7.64 -11.07
C PRO A 196 20.89 7.24 -12.14
N VAL A 197 19.80 7.99 -12.19
CA VAL A 197 18.74 7.86 -13.20
C VAL A 197 18.46 9.23 -13.79
N SER A 198 18.35 9.31 -15.11
CA SER A 198 17.83 10.51 -15.79
C SER A 198 16.34 10.35 -16.03
N LEU A 199 15.57 11.37 -15.68
CA LEU A 199 14.14 11.45 -15.97
C LEU A 199 13.86 12.85 -16.53
N GLU A 200 13.27 12.89 -17.71
CA GLU A 200 12.89 14.13 -18.38
C GLU A 200 11.95 14.98 -17.48
N GLY A 201 12.16 16.29 -17.46
CA GLY A 201 11.37 17.22 -16.68
C GLY A 201 11.78 17.36 -15.20
N PHE A 202 12.92 16.78 -14.79
CA PHE A 202 13.52 17.00 -13.47
C PHE A 202 14.97 17.44 -13.57
N HIS A 203 15.30 18.53 -12.89
CA HIS A 203 16.70 19.04 -12.79
C HIS A 203 17.44 18.46 -11.57
N SER A 204 16.72 17.95 -10.57
CA SER A 204 17.31 17.34 -9.39
C SER A 204 17.89 15.96 -9.69
N ALA A 205 19.02 15.63 -9.06
CA ALA A 205 19.63 14.33 -9.18
C ALA A 205 18.68 13.24 -8.63
N LEU A 206 18.40 12.26 -9.48
CA LEU A 206 17.54 11.13 -9.17
C LEU A 206 18.37 9.85 -9.12
N TYR A 207 18.14 9.03 -8.10
CA TYR A 207 18.82 7.75 -7.91
C TYR A 207 17.80 6.63 -7.75
N LYS A 208 18.18 5.42 -8.13
CA LYS A 208 17.45 4.21 -7.82
C LYS A 208 18.35 3.18 -7.13
N THR A 209 17.75 2.23 -6.41
CA THR A 209 18.48 1.08 -5.88
C THR A 209 18.99 0.21 -7.02
N ARG A 210 20.26 -0.24 -6.91
CA ARG A 210 20.83 -1.21 -7.85
C ARG A 210 20.09 -2.55 -7.77
N ASP A 211 20.05 -3.28 -8.85
CA ASP A 211 19.28 -4.52 -9.01
C ASP A 211 19.69 -5.66 -8.07
N ASP A 212 20.96 -5.72 -7.69
CA ASP A 212 21.57 -6.75 -6.85
C ASP A 212 21.51 -6.43 -5.35
N VAL A 213 21.08 -5.21 -5.01
CA VAL A 213 21.08 -4.73 -3.64
C VAL A 213 19.86 -5.22 -2.86
N LYS A 214 20.12 -5.93 -1.75
CA LYS A 214 19.08 -6.36 -0.80
C LYS A 214 18.89 -5.40 0.39
N LYS A 215 19.64 -4.30 0.45
CA LYS A 215 19.58 -3.34 1.56
C LYS A 215 18.27 -2.55 1.56
N THR A 216 17.66 -2.43 2.73
CA THR A 216 16.55 -1.51 2.99
C THR A 216 17.13 -0.31 3.74
N PHE A 217 16.95 0.87 3.19
CA PHE A 217 17.42 2.10 3.82
C PHE A 217 16.46 2.55 4.91
N THR A 218 16.99 2.88 6.08
CA THR A 218 16.23 3.58 7.12
C THR A 218 16.08 5.06 6.76
N LEU A 219 15.03 5.69 7.28
CA LEU A 219 14.82 7.12 7.08
C LEU A 219 16.01 7.96 7.64
N ALA A 220 16.65 7.49 8.70
CA ALA A 220 17.81 8.13 9.30
C ALA A 220 19.03 8.09 8.37
N GLU A 221 19.32 6.95 7.75
CA GLU A 221 20.42 6.85 6.76
C GLU A 221 20.18 7.79 5.57
N LEU A 222 18.94 7.82 5.04
CA LEU A 222 18.59 8.69 3.91
C LEU A 222 18.70 10.19 4.27
N LYS A 223 18.38 10.55 5.52
CA LYS A 223 18.47 11.95 6.01
C LYS A 223 19.90 12.44 6.20
N ASN A 224 20.74 11.60 6.82
CA ASN A 224 22.04 12.03 7.31
C ASN A 224 23.08 12.09 6.19
N GLU A 225 22.89 11.32 5.13
CA GLU A 225 23.96 11.08 4.19
C GLU A 225 23.85 11.84 2.85
N ASN A 226 22.73 12.35 2.43
CA ASN A 226 22.57 13.20 1.23
C ASN A 226 21.21 13.88 1.15
N LYS A 227 20.45 13.92 2.24
CA LYS A 227 19.03 14.38 2.24
C LYS A 227 18.23 13.73 1.12
N LEU A 228 18.36 12.39 1.00
CA LEU A 228 17.64 11.63 0.00
C LEU A 228 16.17 11.52 0.35
N LEU A 229 15.31 11.82 -0.61
CA LEU A 229 13.87 11.77 -0.46
C LEU A 229 13.30 10.58 -1.24
N PRO A 230 12.70 9.57 -0.59
CA PRO A 230 12.09 8.44 -1.27
C PRO A 230 10.84 8.86 -2.05
N VAL A 231 10.72 8.42 -3.30
CA VAL A 231 9.60 8.76 -4.18
C VAL A 231 9.10 7.51 -4.91
N PRO A 232 7.78 7.26 -4.93
CA PRO A 232 7.21 6.19 -5.76
C PRO A 232 7.36 6.50 -7.25
N TYR A 233 7.73 5.52 -8.05
CA TYR A 233 7.90 5.68 -9.50
C TYR A 233 6.65 6.19 -10.21
N LEU A 234 5.46 5.72 -9.80
CA LEU A 234 4.21 6.22 -10.35
C LEU A 234 4.11 7.76 -10.27
N PHE A 235 4.51 8.33 -9.13
CA PHE A 235 4.56 9.80 -8.97
C PHE A 235 5.58 10.43 -9.90
N LEU A 236 6.79 9.87 -9.99
CA LEU A 236 7.85 10.38 -10.87
C LEU A 236 7.38 10.41 -12.32
N LYS A 237 6.89 9.27 -12.81
CA LYS A 237 6.42 9.15 -14.19
C LYS A 237 5.26 10.10 -14.48
N ALA A 238 4.28 10.15 -13.58
CA ALA A 238 3.11 10.99 -13.78
C ALA A 238 3.44 12.51 -13.72
N ILE A 239 4.31 12.92 -12.79
CA ILE A 239 4.69 14.35 -12.64
C ILE A 239 5.59 14.80 -13.80
N SER A 240 6.41 13.92 -14.40
CA SER A 240 7.22 14.28 -15.57
C SER A 240 6.37 14.76 -16.75
N GLU A 241 5.12 14.30 -16.84
CA GLU A 241 4.17 14.67 -17.89
C GLU A 241 3.37 15.94 -17.60
N VAL A 242 3.54 16.56 -16.43
CA VAL A 242 2.80 17.77 -16.04
C VAL A 242 3.60 19.00 -16.43
N GLU A 243 2.99 19.87 -17.21
CA GLU A 243 3.48 21.21 -17.50
C GLU A 243 2.90 22.21 -16.47
N LEU A 244 3.76 23.03 -15.90
CA LEU A 244 3.40 24.04 -14.90
C LEU A 244 3.96 25.42 -15.32
N PRO A 245 3.32 26.50 -14.91
CA PRO A 245 3.89 27.85 -15.08
C PRO A 245 5.24 27.96 -14.35
N GLU A 246 6.19 28.70 -14.93
CA GLU A 246 7.47 29.00 -14.30
C GLU A 246 7.33 30.08 -13.21
N ILE A 247 6.28 30.90 -13.30
CA ILE A 247 6.03 32.01 -12.40
C ILE A 247 4.76 31.73 -11.59
N GLN A 248 4.88 31.77 -10.27
CA GLN A 248 3.81 31.63 -9.30
C GLN A 248 2.91 30.40 -9.51
N PRO A 249 3.48 29.19 -9.74
CA PRO A 249 2.65 27.98 -9.85
C PRO A 249 1.93 27.72 -8.53
N ARG A 250 0.59 27.59 -8.58
CA ARG A 250 -0.25 27.23 -7.43
C ARG A 250 -0.73 25.80 -7.53
N LEU A 251 -0.31 24.97 -6.60
CA LEU A 251 -0.63 23.54 -6.54
C LEU A 251 -1.48 23.22 -5.32
N LEU A 252 -2.43 22.33 -5.48
CA LEU A 252 -3.25 21.76 -4.39
C LEU A 252 -3.19 20.24 -4.42
N ILE A 253 -2.82 19.61 -3.30
CA ILE A 253 -2.80 18.15 -3.16
C ILE A 253 -3.86 17.70 -2.18
N LEU A 254 -4.78 16.87 -2.63
CA LEU A 254 -5.94 16.38 -1.90
C LEU A 254 -5.91 14.85 -1.77
N GLY A 255 -6.43 14.33 -0.64
CA GLY A 255 -6.50 12.90 -0.36
C GLY A 255 -5.17 12.27 0.11
N GLY A 256 -4.15 13.06 0.41
CA GLY A 256 -2.87 12.59 0.92
C GLY A 256 -2.98 11.95 2.30
N GLN A 257 -2.51 10.69 2.40
CA GLN A 257 -2.57 9.93 3.66
C GLN A 257 -1.22 9.86 4.38
N ASN A 258 -0.16 10.46 3.82
CA ASN A 258 1.14 10.51 4.46
C ASN A 258 1.83 11.87 4.24
N ALA A 259 2.73 12.20 5.14
CA ALA A 259 3.44 13.48 5.13
C ALA A 259 4.40 13.67 3.94
N PHE A 260 4.75 12.60 3.21
CA PHE A 260 5.64 12.65 2.04
C PHE A 260 4.91 12.88 0.71
N SER A 261 3.58 12.81 0.69
CA SER A 261 2.79 12.95 -0.55
C SER A 261 3.09 14.23 -1.35
N PRO A 262 3.33 15.40 -0.74
CA PRO A 262 3.64 16.63 -1.49
C PRO A 262 5.06 16.69 -2.06
N ALA A 263 5.99 15.89 -1.54
CA ALA A 263 7.41 16.04 -1.85
C ALA A 263 7.79 15.93 -3.35
N PRO A 264 7.26 14.98 -4.14
CA PRO A 264 7.57 14.93 -5.57
C PRO A 264 7.11 16.17 -6.35
N PHE A 265 5.98 16.75 -5.94
CA PHE A 265 5.45 17.97 -6.54
C PHE A 265 6.26 19.21 -6.10
N ALA A 266 6.68 19.23 -4.85
CA ALA A 266 7.56 20.29 -4.34
C ALA A 266 8.89 20.33 -5.11
N ILE A 267 9.48 19.18 -5.40
CA ILE A 267 10.72 19.11 -6.20
C ILE A 267 10.49 19.65 -7.62
N LYS A 268 9.32 19.39 -8.21
CA LYS A 268 8.97 19.87 -9.57
C LYS A 268 8.92 21.39 -9.65
N ILE A 269 8.51 22.09 -8.58
CA ILE A 269 8.30 23.55 -8.57
C ILE A 269 9.31 24.32 -7.73
N LYS A 270 10.25 23.66 -7.07
CA LYS A 270 11.20 24.34 -6.14
C LYS A 270 12.00 25.48 -6.76
N ASP A 271 12.26 25.38 -8.05
CA ASP A 271 13.08 26.35 -8.81
C ASP A 271 12.20 27.39 -9.55
N SER A 272 10.86 27.31 -9.43
CA SER A 272 9.94 28.31 -9.96
C SER A 272 9.98 29.59 -9.14
N PHE A 273 9.57 30.72 -9.73
CA PHE A 273 9.47 31.98 -9.02
C PHE A 273 8.18 32.00 -8.16
N GLU A 274 8.32 32.24 -6.85
CA GLU A 274 7.24 32.31 -5.86
C GLU A 274 6.25 31.13 -5.92
N PRO A 275 6.67 29.85 -5.82
CA PRO A 275 5.78 28.71 -5.89
C PRO A 275 4.90 28.62 -4.64
N GLU A 276 3.66 28.14 -4.81
CA GLU A 276 2.74 27.81 -3.72
C GLU A 276 2.26 26.37 -3.83
N LEU A 277 2.37 25.59 -2.75
CA LEU A 277 1.84 24.24 -2.66
C LEU A 277 1.00 24.09 -1.41
N SER A 278 -0.32 23.98 -1.56
CA SER A 278 -1.23 23.66 -0.48
C SER A 278 -1.44 22.14 -0.40
N TYR A 279 -1.48 21.59 0.82
CA TYR A 279 -1.57 20.16 1.05
C TYR A 279 -2.57 19.83 2.14
N GLN A 280 -3.60 19.03 1.80
CA GLN A 280 -4.59 18.53 2.74
C GLN A 280 -4.00 17.43 3.63
N ILE A 281 -4.18 17.56 4.93
CA ILE A 281 -3.87 16.54 5.94
C ILE A 281 -5.16 16.17 6.66
N SER A 282 -5.58 14.90 6.55
CA SER A 282 -6.80 14.40 7.19
C SER A 282 -6.60 14.00 8.65
N LYS A 283 -5.35 13.73 9.07
CA LYS A 283 -5.01 13.24 10.42
C LYS A 283 -4.01 14.17 11.12
N PRO A 284 -4.33 14.69 12.32
CA PRO A 284 -3.46 15.62 13.04
C PRO A 284 -2.04 15.10 13.32
N GLU A 285 -1.88 13.79 13.53
CA GLU A 285 -0.56 13.18 13.74
C GLU A 285 0.38 13.32 12.53
N HIS A 286 -0.18 13.35 11.31
CA HIS A 286 0.61 13.57 10.10
C HIS A 286 1.08 15.03 9.94
N TYR A 287 0.41 15.97 10.57
CA TYR A 287 0.78 17.39 10.48
C TYR A 287 2.16 17.66 11.08
N ARG A 288 2.44 17.12 12.27
CA ARG A 288 3.75 17.30 12.93
C ARG A 288 4.88 16.72 12.08
N LEU A 289 4.65 15.57 11.46
CA LEU A 289 5.62 14.95 10.56
C LEU A 289 5.81 15.78 9.29
N ALA A 290 4.72 16.31 8.71
CA ALA A 290 4.79 17.18 7.51
C ALA A 290 5.61 18.44 7.79
N ILE A 291 5.38 19.13 8.92
CA ILE A 291 6.17 20.29 9.34
C ILE A 291 7.66 19.93 9.51
N SER A 292 7.96 18.79 10.17
CA SER A 292 9.33 18.34 10.34
C SER A 292 10.04 18.09 8.99
N LEU A 293 9.31 17.55 7.99
CA LEU A 293 9.84 17.30 6.66
C LEU A 293 10.02 18.60 5.85
N ILE A 294 9.08 19.55 5.97
CA ILE A 294 9.19 20.88 5.35
C ILE A 294 10.47 21.59 5.85
N HIS A 295 10.72 21.58 7.16
CA HIS A 295 11.93 22.15 7.72
C HIS A 295 13.20 21.39 7.31
N LEU A 296 13.17 20.06 7.33
CA LEU A 296 14.30 19.22 6.96
C LEU A 296 14.76 19.45 5.52
N TYR A 297 13.80 19.59 4.59
CA TYR A 297 14.05 19.70 3.17
C TYR A 297 13.96 21.15 2.64
N HIS A 298 13.73 22.14 3.53
CA HIS A 298 13.63 23.56 3.21
C HIS A 298 12.50 23.91 2.21
N PHE A 299 11.40 23.14 2.21
CA PHE A 299 10.24 23.36 1.35
C PHE A 299 9.24 24.35 1.97
N TYR A 300 9.68 25.55 2.35
CA TYR A 300 8.89 26.54 3.09
C TYR A 300 7.68 27.09 2.32
N PHE A 301 7.59 26.85 1.02
CA PHE A 301 6.43 27.19 0.19
C PHE A 301 5.30 26.18 0.29
N ILE A 302 5.49 25.05 1.02
CA ILE A 302 4.44 24.07 1.30
C ILE A 302 3.61 24.52 2.49
N LYS A 303 2.27 24.59 2.29
CA LYS A 303 1.27 24.95 3.31
C LYS A 303 0.44 23.70 3.68
N PRO A 304 0.80 22.93 4.73
CA PRO A 304 -0.02 21.83 5.20
C PRO A 304 -1.26 22.36 5.93
N ILE A 305 -2.43 21.86 5.55
CA ILE A 305 -3.72 22.29 6.10
C ILE A 305 -4.47 21.07 6.62
N ILE A 306 -4.83 21.09 7.92
CA ILE A 306 -5.64 20.03 8.54
C ILE A 306 -7.10 20.29 8.21
N CYS A 307 -7.69 19.48 7.33
CA CYS A 307 -9.11 19.54 7.06
C CYS A 307 -9.69 18.18 6.64
N LYS A 308 -10.98 17.99 6.92
CA LYS A 308 -11.75 16.83 6.44
C LYS A 308 -12.22 17.07 5.01
N ASP A 309 -12.49 15.99 4.27
CA ASP A 309 -12.91 16.07 2.85
C ASP A 309 -14.19 16.89 2.63
N ASN A 310 -15.11 16.88 3.58
CA ASN A 310 -16.37 17.66 3.49
C ASN A 310 -16.21 19.16 3.81
N LEU A 311 -14.99 19.61 4.14
CA LEU A 311 -14.68 21.00 4.49
C LEU A 311 -13.65 21.64 3.54
N LEU A 312 -13.41 21.06 2.35
CA LEU A 312 -12.38 21.54 1.43
C LEU A 312 -12.63 22.98 0.99
N SER A 313 -13.87 23.33 0.58
CA SER A 313 -14.22 24.68 0.12
C SER A 313 -14.14 25.76 1.19
N SER A 314 -14.08 25.39 2.47
CA SER A 314 -13.84 26.37 3.55
C SER A 314 -12.35 26.64 3.81
N HIS A 315 -11.45 25.85 3.22
CA HIS A 315 -10.01 25.94 3.43
C HIS A 315 -9.23 26.26 2.16
N PHE A 316 -9.79 25.95 0.99
CA PHE A 316 -9.14 26.13 -0.30
C PHE A 316 -10.00 26.98 -1.22
N GLU A 317 -9.35 27.83 -2.00
CA GLU A 317 -9.99 28.76 -2.93
C GLU A 317 -10.39 28.04 -4.23
N GLU A 318 -11.65 28.13 -4.62
CA GLU A 318 -12.13 27.57 -5.88
C GLU A 318 -11.55 28.30 -7.10
N ASN A 319 -11.43 27.59 -8.23
CA ASN A 319 -10.92 28.10 -9.52
C ASN A 319 -9.53 28.77 -9.47
N SER A 320 -8.67 28.37 -8.54
CA SER A 320 -7.44 29.11 -8.22
C SER A 320 -6.14 28.36 -8.51
N TYR A 321 -6.19 27.04 -8.67
CA TYR A 321 -4.98 26.22 -8.74
C TYR A 321 -4.66 25.81 -10.17
N ASP A 322 -3.36 25.92 -10.55
CA ASP A 322 -2.83 25.44 -11.83
C ASP A 322 -2.87 23.92 -11.93
N LEU A 323 -2.60 23.25 -10.81
CA LEU A 323 -2.63 21.82 -10.66
C LEU A 323 -3.36 21.43 -9.38
N VAL A 324 -4.42 20.63 -9.53
CA VAL A 324 -5.09 19.97 -8.40
C VAL A 324 -4.82 18.47 -8.49
N VAL A 325 -4.10 17.95 -7.50
CA VAL A 325 -3.76 16.53 -7.41
C VAL A 325 -4.79 15.81 -6.55
N THR A 326 -5.46 14.84 -7.14
CA THR A 326 -6.35 13.90 -6.43
C THR A 326 -5.61 12.60 -6.19
N LEU A 327 -5.21 12.35 -4.94
CA LEU A 327 -4.70 11.05 -4.51
C LEU A 327 -5.90 10.16 -4.14
N ALA A 328 -6.26 9.25 -5.03
CA ALA A 328 -7.49 8.48 -4.92
C ALA A 328 -7.55 7.62 -3.65
N LYS A 329 -8.71 7.61 -2.99
CA LYS A 329 -9.06 6.68 -1.90
C LYS A 329 -9.35 5.29 -2.47
N SER A 330 -8.37 4.71 -3.14
CA SER A 330 -8.46 3.42 -3.78
C SER A 330 -8.24 2.26 -2.81
N THR A 331 -8.53 1.05 -3.29
CA THR A 331 -8.21 -0.21 -2.59
C THR A 331 -6.72 -0.41 -2.34
N LYS A 332 -5.83 0.31 -3.07
CA LYS A 332 -4.37 0.20 -3.01
C LYS A 332 -3.85 -1.20 -3.31
N ASP A 333 -4.57 -1.94 -4.11
CA ASP A 333 -4.25 -3.31 -4.52
C ASP A 333 -3.04 -3.40 -5.46
N SER A 334 -2.58 -2.29 -6.03
CA SER A 334 -1.37 -2.23 -6.83
C SER A 334 -0.07 -2.03 -6.01
N ILE A 335 -0.17 -1.82 -4.69
CA ILE A 335 0.99 -1.62 -3.80
C ILE A 335 1.29 -2.94 -3.08
N GLY A 336 2.37 -3.63 -3.46
CA GLY A 336 2.71 -4.97 -2.98
C GLY A 336 2.75 -5.16 -1.47
N ARG A 337 3.35 -4.22 -0.70
CA ARG A 337 3.39 -4.34 0.76
C ARG A 337 2.01 -4.26 1.42
N THR A 338 1.13 -3.38 0.91
CA THR A 338 -0.24 -3.28 1.42
C THR A 338 -1.10 -4.44 0.93
N LEU A 339 -0.73 -5.10 -0.15
CA LEU A 339 -1.45 -6.23 -0.67
C LEU A 339 -1.31 -7.46 0.24
N GLU A 340 -0.09 -7.78 0.72
CA GLU A 340 0.14 -8.87 1.69
C GLU A 340 -0.77 -8.72 2.92
N GLU A 341 -0.82 -7.52 3.48
CA GLU A 341 -1.69 -7.19 4.60
C GLU A 341 -3.18 -7.37 4.24
N LYS A 342 -3.59 -6.91 3.06
CA LYS A 342 -4.98 -6.92 2.61
C LYS A 342 -5.50 -8.27 2.12
N MET A 343 -4.61 -9.23 1.81
CA MET A 343 -5.00 -10.57 1.37
C MET A 343 -5.96 -11.27 2.32
N SER A 344 -5.90 -10.92 3.60
CA SER A 344 -6.72 -11.52 4.65
C SER A 344 -8.15 -10.95 4.71
N TYR A 345 -8.33 -9.66 4.38
CA TYR A 345 -9.61 -8.98 4.61
C TYR A 345 -10.21 -8.25 3.39
N LEU A 346 -9.44 -8.06 2.32
CA LEU A 346 -9.95 -7.37 1.13
C LEU A 346 -11.18 -8.09 0.56
N SER A 347 -12.26 -7.36 0.36
CA SER A 347 -13.54 -7.86 -0.11
C SER A 347 -14.02 -7.12 -1.35
N LEU A 348 -15.01 -7.66 -2.03
CA LEU A 348 -15.65 -7.00 -3.18
C LEU A 348 -16.33 -5.67 -2.76
N GLU A 349 -16.82 -5.59 -1.53
CA GLU A 349 -17.44 -4.37 -0.96
C GLU A 349 -16.41 -3.24 -0.84
N ASP A 350 -15.14 -3.55 -0.50
CA ASP A 350 -14.07 -2.55 -0.46
C ASP A 350 -13.84 -1.92 -1.84
N PHE A 351 -13.97 -2.71 -2.91
CA PHE A 351 -13.90 -2.20 -4.28
C PHE A 351 -15.08 -1.30 -4.62
N TYR A 352 -16.31 -1.69 -4.28
CA TYR A 352 -17.49 -0.86 -4.51
C TYR A 352 -17.40 0.47 -3.75
N HIS A 353 -17.04 0.41 -2.48
CA HIS A 353 -16.86 1.62 -1.66
C HIS A 353 -15.77 2.55 -2.23
N ALA A 354 -14.63 2.00 -2.63
CA ALA A 354 -13.56 2.79 -3.24
C ALA A 354 -14.01 3.47 -4.54
N ARG A 355 -14.78 2.77 -5.40
CA ARG A 355 -15.34 3.32 -6.64
C ARG A 355 -16.24 4.53 -6.39
N GLU A 356 -17.10 4.46 -5.38
CA GLU A 356 -17.96 5.57 -4.96
C GLU A 356 -17.13 6.75 -4.43
N GLN A 357 -16.20 6.48 -3.51
CA GLN A 357 -15.34 7.51 -2.92
C GLN A 357 -14.52 8.26 -3.97
N ILE A 358 -14.03 7.57 -4.98
CA ILE A 358 -13.29 8.18 -6.09
C ILE A 358 -14.16 9.15 -6.89
N GLN A 359 -15.42 8.78 -7.19
CA GLN A 359 -16.34 9.69 -7.89
C GLN A 359 -16.65 10.95 -7.07
N ILE A 360 -16.85 10.80 -5.76
CA ILE A 360 -17.06 11.92 -4.85
C ILE A 360 -15.82 12.83 -4.85
N GLN A 361 -14.62 12.26 -4.70
CA GLN A 361 -13.37 13.03 -4.70
C GLN A 361 -13.17 13.82 -6.01
N LEU A 362 -13.34 13.17 -7.16
CA LEU A 362 -13.19 13.84 -8.46
C LEU A 362 -14.17 15.01 -8.62
N ASN A 363 -15.43 14.83 -8.20
CA ASN A 363 -16.44 15.88 -8.29
C ASN A 363 -16.19 17.03 -7.32
N GLN A 364 -15.65 16.80 -6.14
CA GLN A 364 -15.28 17.85 -5.20
C GLN A 364 -14.01 18.58 -5.65
N ASN A 365 -13.00 17.84 -6.12
CA ASN A 365 -11.69 18.41 -6.40
C ASN A 365 -11.65 19.24 -7.69
N LYS A 366 -12.53 18.98 -8.66
CA LYS A 366 -12.62 19.73 -9.92
C LYS A 366 -12.84 21.21 -9.75
N ASP A 367 -13.55 21.60 -8.69
CA ASP A 367 -13.97 22.99 -8.47
C ASP A 367 -12.77 23.89 -8.07
N PHE A 368 -11.67 23.32 -7.60
CA PHE A 368 -10.45 24.06 -7.27
C PHE A 368 -9.54 24.32 -8.48
N VAL A 369 -9.72 23.57 -9.59
CA VAL A 369 -8.90 23.72 -10.80
C VAL A 369 -9.28 25.01 -11.51
N LYS A 370 -8.33 25.91 -11.77
CA LYS A 370 -8.59 27.11 -12.57
C LYS A 370 -8.85 26.78 -14.04
N VAL A 371 -9.49 27.68 -14.78
CA VAL A 371 -9.62 27.54 -16.25
C VAL A 371 -8.22 27.45 -16.87
N GLY A 372 -8.00 26.47 -17.75
CA GLY A 372 -6.69 26.16 -18.30
C GLY A 372 -5.77 25.36 -17.36
N GLY A 373 -6.17 25.13 -16.11
CA GLY A 373 -5.45 24.30 -15.15
C GLY A 373 -5.69 22.80 -15.36
N THR A 374 -5.00 21.98 -14.59
CA THR A 374 -5.02 20.52 -14.71
C THR A 374 -5.52 19.85 -13.42
N LEU A 375 -6.51 18.97 -13.57
CA LEU A 375 -6.85 17.98 -12.55
C LEU A 375 -6.00 16.74 -12.79
N PHE A 376 -5.15 16.43 -11.82
CA PHE A 376 -4.25 15.28 -11.88
C PHE A 376 -4.75 14.18 -10.93
N PHE A 377 -5.17 13.06 -11.50
CA PHE A 377 -5.68 11.92 -10.79
C PHE A 377 -4.63 10.82 -10.67
N LEU A 378 -4.39 10.33 -9.45
CA LEU A 378 -3.48 9.24 -9.12
C LEU A 378 -4.20 8.15 -8.35
N CYS A 379 -4.15 6.92 -8.85
CA CYS A 379 -4.83 5.77 -8.26
C CYS A 379 -3.92 4.54 -8.16
N PHE A 380 -3.83 3.95 -6.97
CA PHE A 380 -3.06 2.74 -6.73
C PHE A 380 -3.96 1.49 -6.79
N SER A 381 -4.61 1.27 -7.92
CA SER A 381 -5.45 0.10 -8.16
C SER A 381 -5.31 -0.40 -9.59
N PHE A 382 -5.55 -1.70 -9.81
CA PHE A 382 -5.72 -2.31 -11.14
C PHE A 382 -7.19 -2.43 -11.55
N ASP A 383 -8.13 -2.11 -10.66
CA ASP A 383 -9.56 -2.13 -10.97
C ASP A 383 -9.92 -1.01 -11.95
N GLN A 384 -10.34 -1.37 -13.18
CA GLN A 384 -10.74 -0.41 -14.21
C GLN A 384 -11.84 0.53 -13.72
N GLU A 385 -12.74 0.05 -12.86
CA GLU A 385 -13.81 0.86 -12.28
C GLU A 385 -13.32 1.94 -11.31
N GLN A 386 -12.13 1.78 -10.74
CA GLN A 386 -11.44 2.78 -9.92
C GLN A 386 -10.50 3.66 -10.73
N THR A 387 -10.21 3.32 -11.99
CA THR A 387 -9.21 3.96 -12.85
C THR A 387 -9.83 4.50 -14.13
N THR A 388 -9.64 3.87 -15.27
CA THR A 388 -10.12 4.32 -16.59
C THR A 388 -11.62 4.59 -16.62
N GLU A 389 -12.45 3.69 -16.07
CA GLU A 389 -13.89 3.87 -16.05
C GLU A 389 -14.34 4.99 -15.08
N ALA A 390 -13.57 5.23 -14.01
CA ALA A 390 -13.83 6.36 -13.13
C ALA A 390 -13.65 7.69 -13.87
N ILE A 391 -12.58 7.81 -14.66
CA ILE A 391 -12.30 9.00 -15.48
C ILE A 391 -13.33 9.14 -16.59
N ASN A 392 -13.71 8.07 -17.29
CA ASN A 392 -14.75 8.09 -18.31
C ASN A 392 -16.09 8.60 -17.75
N ARG A 393 -16.50 8.12 -16.56
CA ARG A 393 -17.72 8.62 -15.88
C ARG A 393 -17.62 10.08 -15.49
N PHE A 394 -16.45 10.50 -15.00
CA PHE A 394 -16.21 11.90 -14.65
C PHE A 394 -16.33 12.81 -15.87
N LEU A 395 -15.68 12.49 -16.98
CA LEU A 395 -15.71 13.28 -18.22
C LEU A 395 -17.11 13.39 -18.83
N LYS A 396 -17.90 12.30 -18.81
CA LYS A 396 -19.31 12.34 -19.26
C LYS A 396 -20.15 13.33 -18.49
N ARG A 397 -19.88 13.54 -17.20
CA ARG A 397 -20.62 14.47 -16.33
C ARG A 397 -20.05 15.87 -16.33
N ASN A 398 -18.79 16.03 -16.77
CA ASN A 398 -18.06 17.30 -16.72
C ASN A 398 -17.46 17.61 -18.11
N PRO A 399 -18.27 18.04 -19.10
CA PRO A 399 -17.81 18.28 -20.48
C PRO A 399 -16.83 19.46 -20.61
N ASN A 400 -16.70 20.27 -19.56
CA ASN A 400 -15.69 21.32 -19.44
C ASN A 400 -14.29 20.81 -19.08
N PHE A 401 -14.10 19.48 -18.95
CA PHE A 401 -12.80 18.84 -18.80
C PHE A 401 -12.48 17.98 -20.02
N LYS A 402 -11.21 17.94 -20.41
CA LYS A 402 -10.68 17.10 -21.48
C LYS A 402 -9.55 16.22 -20.96
N LEU A 403 -9.58 14.94 -21.27
CA LEU A 403 -8.46 14.04 -21.03
C LEU A 403 -7.28 14.42 -21.93
N ILE A 404 -6.14 14.71 -21.32
CA ILE A 404 -4.89 15.02 -22.00
C ILE A 404 -4.03 13.76 -22.14
N LYS A 405 -3.90 13.01 -21.01
CA LYS A 405 -3.11 11.79 -20.95
C LYS A 405 -3.61 10.89 -19.85
N GLU A 406 -3.52 9.59 -20.06
CA GLU A 406 -3.70 8.58 -19.03
C GLU A 406 -2.77 7.40 -19.28
N GLU A 407 -2.35 6.72 -18.21
CA GLU A 407 -1.55 5.51 -18.33
C GLU A 407 -1.79 4.59 -17.14
N MET A 408 -1.93 3.28 -17.42
CA MET A 408 -1.86 2.21 -16.44
C MET A 408 -0.45 1.64 -16.43
N ILE A 409 0.26 1.83 -15.33
CA ILE A 409 1.60 1.27 -15.12
C ILE A 409 1.45 -0.08 -14.44
N PHE A 410 1.65 -1.15 -15.21
CA PHE A 410 1.64 -2.52 -14.70
C PHE A 410 2.94 -2.88 -13.96
N PRO A 411 2.88 -3.79 -12.97
CA PRO A 411 4.07 -4.24 -12.28
C PRO A 411 4.98 -5.02 -13.25
N GLN A 412 6.25 -4.64 -13.29
CA GLN A 412 7.29 -5.32 -14.05
C GLN A 412 8.29 -5.93 -13.07
N ARG A 413 8.99 -7.01 -13.50
CA ARG A 413 10.05 -7.63 -12.71
C ARG A 413 11.07 -6.55 -12.31
N LYS A 414 11.29 -6.41 -10.99
CA LYS A 414 12.19 -5.43 -10.37
C LYS A 414 11.83 -3.94 -10.58
N LYS A 415 10.80 -3.59 -11.33
CA LYS A 415 10.39 -2.20 -11.52
C LYS A 415 9.22 -1.84 -10.62
N SER A 416 9.37 -0.75 -9.95
CA SER A 416 8.58 0.17 -9.14
C SER A 416 7.07 0.00 -8.95
N ASN A 417 6.53 0.84 -8.06
CA ASN A 417 5.10 0.94 -7.75
C ASN A 417 4.26 1.11 -9.01
N SER A 418 3.29 0.23 -9.17
CA SER A 418 2.29 0.23 -10.22
C SER A 418 1.05 1.02 -9.82
N GLY A 419 0.22 1.35 -10.79
CA GLY A 419 -1.00 2.11 -10.60
C GLY A 419 -1.37 2.88 -11.85
N TYR A 420 -2.31 3.79 -11.70
CA TYR A 420 -2.87 4.55 -12.80
C TYR A 420 -2.78 6.05 -12.54
N TYR A 421 -2.55 6.83 -13.59
CA TYR A 421 -2.71 8.27 -13.54
C TYR A 421 -3.49 8.80 -14.75
N ALA A 422 -4.15 9.95 -14.57
CA ALA A 422 -4.80 10.70 -15.63
C ALA A 422 -4.59 12.21 -15.42
N LEU A 423 -4.37 12.91 -16.53
CA LEU A 423 -4.27 14.38 -16.62
C LEU A 423 -5.48 14.92 -17.37
N LEU A 424 -6.26 15.76 -16.72
CA LEU A 424 -7.49 16.33 -17.26
C LEU A 424 -7.38 17.87 -17.26
N ARG A 425 -7.44 18.49 -18.42
CA ARG A 425 -7.40 19.94 -18.58
C ARG A 425 -8.79 20.54 -18.43
N ARG A 426 -8.95 21.57 -17.58
CA ARG A 426 -10.19 22.34 -17.53
C ARG A 426 -10.22 23.36 -18.67
N LEU A 427 -11.27 23.32 -19.50
CA LEU A 427 -11.41 24.17 -20.68
C LEU A 427 -12.17 25.48 -20.38
N GLN A 428 -13.12 25.41 -19.46
CA GLN A 428 -14.00 26.54 -19.07
C GLN A 428 -14.25 26.52 -17.56
#